data_770d649011a22c7232926c54e6aba09b
#
_entry.id   770d649011a22c7232926c54e6aba09b
#
_cell.length_a   1.000
_cell.length_b   1.000
_cell.length_c   1.000
_cell.angle_alpha   90.00
_cell.angle_beta   90.00
_cell.angle_gamma   90.00
#
_symmetry.space_group_name_H-M   'P 1'
#
loop_
_entity.id
_entity.type
_entity.pdbx_description
1 polymer ?
#
loop_
_entity_poly.entity_id
_entity_poly.type
_entity_poly.pdbx_seq_one_letter_code
_entity_poly.pdbx_strand_id
1 'polypeptide(L)'
;MKQFILDIRLGLAVLVLFASSATGQPASQVKDGRSSILLSGLQMNVTNDIKTNQEQIIEGIRKAAQEGSNFLVTPEGSLSGYTSNFNQSRLNAALKEITDVAGEMKVGLMLGTCYKEVIRENEFCFNQVRLYAPDGHFMGEYSKILRCSNLDVPGTGEMVEYAEGELKIFEWEGYRFGILICNDLWATPGYTTMPNPYLPWKLKQMGAQFIVHCINSGTAQKYRPFHESSAELWAFSIHIPILEVNAAQGMEVINAQSGLINYNGERSLRVPDSGEQFFTVRINDNHSN
;
A
#
# COMPACT_ATOMS: atom_id res chain seq x y z
N MET A 1 -1.96 20.54 77.37
CA MET A 1 -1.68 21.92 76.94
C MET A 1 -0.28 21.95 76.36
N LYS A 2 -0.13 21.85 75.04
CA LYS A 2 1.11 22.19 74.35
C LYS A 2 0.72 22.96 73.10
N GLN A 3 1.15 24.17 73.06
CA GLN A 3 0.97 25.18 72.03
C GLN A 3 1.85 24.78 70.83
N PHE A 4 1.29 24.66 69.59
CA PHE A 4 2.05 24.52 68.37
C PHE A 4 2.07 25.87 67.67
N ILE A 5 3.26 26.40 67.52
CA ILE A 5 3.60 27.62 66.81
C ILE A 5 3.61 27.31 65.33
N LEU A 6 2.89 28.11 64.56
CA LEU A 6 2.79 28.01 63.10
C LEU A 6 3.87 28.91 62.45
N ASP A 7 4.90 28.32 61.86
CA ASP A 7 5.92 29.04 61.10
C ASP A 7 5.44 29.25 59.66
N ILE A 8 5.13 30.48 59.31
CA ILE A 8 4.81 30.89 57.95
C ILE A 8 6.12 31.29 57.26
N ARG A 9 6.65 30.43 56.40
CA ARG A 9 7.72 30.81 55.46
C ARG A 9 7.12 31.35 54.17
N LEU A 10 7.32 32.63 53.89
CA LEU A 10 7.07 33.28 52.61
C LEU A 10 8.00 32.68 51.55
N GLY A 11 7.43 31.92 50.62
CA GLY A 11 8.13 31.48 49.44
C GLY A 11 7.98 32.50 48.31
N LEU A 12 9.06 33.09 47.89
CA LEU A 12 9.15 34.01 46.75
C LEU A 12 8.99 33.20 45.48
N ALA A 13 7.83 33.29 44.80
CA ALA A 13 7.61 32.66 43.50
C ALA A 13 8.28 33.53 42.42
N VAL A 14 9.39 33.04 41.89
CA VAL A 14 10.01 33.59 40.67
C VAL A 14 9.20 33.10 39.46
N LEU A 15 8.46 34.03 38.88
CA LEU A 15 7.73 33.78 37.61
C LEU A 15 8.74 33.79 36.46
N VAL A 16 9.16 32.62 35.99
CA VAL A 16 9.95 32.50 34.77
C VAL A 16 8.98 32.48 33.61
N LEU A 17 8.89 33.59 32.88
CA LEU A 17 8.20 33.70 31.62
C LEU A 17 9.01 32.94 30.52
N PHE A 18 8.63 31.73 30.21
CA PHE A 18 9.07 31.05 28.98
C PHE A 18 8.40 31.75 27.81
N ALA A 19 9.15 32.53 27.07
CA ALA A 19 8.77 32.94 25.74
C ALA A 19 8.77 31.67 24.82
N SER A 20 7.59 31.11 24.59
CA SER A 20 7.39 30.07 23.60
C SER A 20 7.60 30.70 22.23
N SER A 21 8.77 30.52 21.66
CA SER A 21 8.99 30.73 20.21
C SER A 21 8.18 29.67 19.49
N ALA A 22 6.99 30.03 19.03
CA ALA A 22 6.24 29.26 18.06
C ALA A 22 7.08 29.22 16.77
N THR A 23 7.87 28.15 16.61
CA THR A 23 8.39 27.77 15.30
C THR A 23 7.18 27.36 14.47
N GLY A 24 6.74 28.27 13.61
CA GLY A 24 5.69 28.01 12.65
C GLY A 24 6.08 26.76 11.86
N GLN A 25 5.25 25.70 11.94
CA GLN A 25 5.30 24.64 10.95
C GLN A 25 5.18 25.30 9.57
N PRO A 26 5.98 24.88 8.58
CA PRO A 26 5.82 25.39 7.23
C PRO A 26 4.38 25.14 6.80
N ALA A 27 3.71 26.19 6.38
CA ALA A 27 2.38 26.11 5.80
C ALA A 27 2.40 25.02 4.71
N SER A 28 1.44 24.12 4.75
CA SER A 28 1.18 23.11 3.73
C SER A 28 1.31 23.79 2.38
N GLN A 29 2.21 23.26 1.53
CA GLN A 29 2.34 23.75 0.16
C GLN A 29 0.97 23.70 -0.50
N VAL A 30 0.56 24.82 -1.03
CA VAL A 30 -0.67 24.99 -1.83
C VAL A 30 -0.59 23.97 -2.96
N LYS A 31 -1.60 23.11 -3.07
CA LYS A 31 -1.79 22.18 -4.19
C LYS A 31 -1.56 22.93 -5.50
N ASP A 32 -0.64 22.45 -6.31
CA ASP A 32 -0.44 22.93 -7.67
C ASP A 32 -1.66 22.52 -8.49
N GLY A 33 -2.73 23.29 -8.43
CA GLY A 33 -3.97 23.23 -9.23
C GLY A 33 -4.49 21.88 -9.76
N ARG A 34 -3.85 20.77 -9.44
CA ARG A 34 -4.23 19.43 -9.88
C ARG A 34 -5.41 18.92 -9.05
N SER A 35 -6.55 18.78 -9.71
CA SER A 35 -7.76 18.24 -9.10
C SER A 35 -7.83 16.71 -9.12
N SER A 36 -6.83 16.01 -9.66
CA SER A 36 -6.85 14.55 -9.84
C SER A 36 -5.45 13.95 -9.95
N ILE A 37 -5.31 12.69 -9.50
CA ILE A 37 -4.14 11.84 -9.73
C ILE A 37 -4.49 10.74 -10.75
N LEU A 38 -3.58 10.46 -11.68
CA LEU A 38 -3.73 9.43 -12.70
C LEU A 38 -2.87 8.23 -12.35
N LEU A 39 -3.48 7.07 -12.17
CA LEU A 39 -2.84 5.81 -11.81
C LEU A 39 -3.04 4.77 -12.91
N SER A 40 -1.98 4.09 -13.32
CA SER A 40 -2.08 2.90 -14.18
C SER A 40 -1.97 1.64 -13.36
N GLY A 41 -2.79 0.63 -13.65
CA GLY A 41 -2.71 -0.71 -13.09
C GLY A 41 -2.19 -1.71 -14.11
N LEU A 42 -1.29 -2.59 -13.71
CA LEU A 42 -0.74 -3.67 -14.52
C LEU A 42 -1.17 -5.02 -13.96
N GLN A 43 -2.22 -5.62 -14.51
CA GLN A 43 -2.59 -7.02 -14.24
C GLN A 43 -1.68 -7.92 -15.08
N MET A 44 -0.60 -8.42 -14.48
CA MET A 44 0.44 -9.19 -15.15
C MET A 44 0.53 -10.61 -14.60
N ASN A 45 1.04 -11.54 -15.41
CA ASN A 45 1.39 -12.87 -14.92
C ASN A 45 2.63 -12.77 -14.03
N VAL A 46 2.45 -13.09 -12.76
CA VAL A 46 3.54 -13.11 -11.78
C VAL A 46 4.22 -14.47 -11.80
N THR A 47 5.49 -14.51 -12.17
CA THR A 47 6.31 -15.72 -12.23
C THR A 47 7.38 -15.73 -11.15
N ASN A 48 8.06 -16.88 -10.93
CA ASN A 48 9.22 -16.96 -10.06
C ASN A 48 10.53 -16.53 -10.78
N ASP A 49 10.46 -16.08 -12.02
CA ASP A 49 11.60 -15.54 -12.75
C ASP A 49 11.61 -14.02 -12.72
N ILE A 50 12.53 -13.46 -11.93
CA ILE A 50 12.70 -12.01 -11.74
C ILE A 50 12.88 -11.28 -13.06
N LYS A 51 13.60 -11.89 -14.04
CA LYS A 51 13.88 -11.23 -15.30
C LYS A 51 12.62 -11.11 -16.15
N THR A 52 11.82 -12.16 -16.26
CA THR A 52 10.54 -12.13 -16.96
C THR A 52 9.61 -11.09 -16.35
N ASN A 53 9.51 -11.06 -15.03
CA ASN A 53 8.69 -10.09 -14.30
C ASN A 53 9.20 -8.64 -14.52
N GLN A 54 10.51 -8.43 -14.46
CA GLN A 54 11.15 -7.14 -14.74
C GLN A 54 10.80 -6.61 -16.13
N GLU A 55 10.90 -7.45 -17.17
CA GLU A 55 10.58 -7.07 -18.55
C GLU A 55 9.13 -6.62 -18.70
N GLN A 56 8.18 -7.32 -18.07
CA GLN A 56 6.76 -6.95 -18.05
C GLN A 56 6.53 -5.62 -17.33
N ILE A 57 7.19 -5.40 -16.19
CA ILE A 57 7.07 -4.16 -15.41
C ILE A 57 7.62 -2.97 -16.22
N ILE A 58 8.78 -3.12 -16.87
CA ILE A 58 9.37 -2.07 -17.72
C ILE A 58 8.44 -1.73 -18.88
N GLU A 59 7.80 -2.72 -19.49
CA GLU A 59 6.80 -2.47 -20.53
C GLU A 59 5.57 -1.74 -19.98
N GLY A 60 5.13 -2.11 -18.78
CA GLY A 60 4.08 -1.38 -18.03
C GLY A 60 4.43 0.08 -17.78
N ILE A 61 5.68 0.37 -17.41
CA ILE A 61 6.17 1.76 -17.21
C ILE A 61 6.06 2.57 -18.50
N ARG A 62 6.48 1.98 -19.66
CA ARG A 62 6.37 2.64 -20.96
C ARG A 62 4.94 2.98 -21.33
N LYS A 63 4.00 2.05 -21.09
CA LYS A 63 2.56 2.29 -21.30
C LYS A 63 2.03 3.37 -20.36
N ALA A 64 2.39 3.33 -19.08
CA ALA A 64 1.99 4.34 -18.11
C ALA A 64 2.49 5.75 -18.49
N ALA A 65 3.72 5.85 -19.00
CA ALA A 65 4.26 7.10 -19.52
C ALA A 65 3.47 7.63 -20.73
N GLN A 66 3.08 6.75 -21.66
CA GLN A 66 2.25 7.12 -22.83
C GLN A 66 0.87 7.66 -22.41
N GLU A 67 0.29 7.08 -21.34
CA GLU A 67 -0.98 7.55 -20.76
C GLU A 67 -0.84 8.82 -19.90
N GLY A 68 0.39 9.26 -19.62
CA GLY A 68 0.66 10.40 -18.73
C GLY A 68 0.36 10.10 -17.27
N SER A 69 0.45 8.85 -16.85
CA SER A 69 0.16 8.42 -15.48
C SER A 69 1.20 8.90 -14.48
N ASN A 70 0.75 9.29 -13.29
CA ASN A 70 1.64 9.67 -12.21
C ASN A 70 2.36 8.45 -11.62
N PHE A 71 1.65 7.31 -11.48
CA PHE A 71 2.21 6.07 -10.96
C PHE A 71 1.73 4.86 -11.76
N LEU A 72 2.62 3.86 -11.86
CA LEU A 72 2.27 2.50 -12.20
C LEU A 72 2.12 1.68 -10.92
N VAL A 73 1.00 0.96 -10.79
CA VAL A 73 0.72 0.02 -9.70
C VAL A 73 0.85 -1.41 -10.24
N THR A 74 1.59 -2.25 -9.53
CA THR A 74 1.76 -3.66 -9.88
C THR A 74 1.19 -4.59 -8.79
N PRO A 75 0.88 -5.86 -9.11
CA PRO A 75 0.33 -6.82 -8.16
C PRO A 75 1.28 -7.16 -7.00
N GLU A 76 0.73 -7.80 -5.97
CA GLU A 76 1.48 -8.45 -4.91
C GLU A 76 2.52 -9.43 -5.47
N GLY A 77 3.77 -9.32 -5.02
CA GLY A 77 4.86 -10.20 -5.42
C GLY A 77 5.32 -10.03 -6.88
N SER A 78 4.92 -8.97 -7.57
CA SER A 78 5.07 -8.82 -9.03
C SER A 78 6.51 -8.92 -9.52
N LEU A 79 7.51 -8.47 -8.77
CA LEU A 79 8.91 -8.55 -9.20
C LEU A 79 9.60 -9.84 -8.77
N SER A 80 9.52 -10.20 -7.50
CA SER A 80 10.21 -11.38 -6.92
C SER A 80 9.58 -12.72 -7.30
N GLY A 81 8.31 -12.72 -7.74
CA GLY A 81 7.39 -13.83 -7.57
C GLY A 81 6.75 -13.79 -6.17
N TYR A 82 5.63 -14.48 -6.01
CA TYR A 82 4.97 -14.63 -4.71
C TYR A 82 5.63 -15.75 -3.91
N THR A 83 6.86 -15.53 -3.46
CA THR A 83 7.71 -16.50 -2.78
C THR A 83 8.72 -15.82 -1.86
N SER A 84 9.06 -16.45 -0.74
CA SER A 84 10.17 -16.06 0.14
C SER A 84 11.53 -16.57 -0.36
N ASN A 85 11.52 -17.49 -1.35
CA ASN A 85 12.72 -18.09 -1.92
C ASN A 85 13.11 -17.44 -3.26
N PHE A 86 13.86 -16.35 -3.21
CA PHE A 86 14.38 -15.64 -4.39
C PHE A 86 15.82 -15.16 -4.15
N ASN A 87 16.50 -14.81 -5.24
CA ASN A 87 17.86 -14.27 -5.18
C ASN A 87 17.82 -12.74 -4.95
N GLN A 88 18.16 -12.31 -3.74
CA GLN A 88 18.14 -10.90 -3.35
C GLN A 88 19.06 -10.01 -4.21
N SER A 89 20.24 -10.49 -4.61
CA SER A 89 21.15 -9.70 -5.43
C SER A 89 20.60 -9.45 -6.83
N ARG A 90 19.96 -10.47 -7.44
CA ARG A 90 19.25 -10.32 -8.73
C ARG A 90 18.06 -9.39 -8.60
N LEU A 91 17.30 -9.50 -7.51
CA LEU A 91 16.18 -8.61 -7.23
C LEU A 91 16.64 -7.16 -7.14
N ASN A 92 17.71 -6.88 -6.42
CA ASN A 92 18.27 -5.53 -6.26
C ASN A 92 18.74 -4.95 -7.61
N ALA A 93 19.37 -5.78 -8.45
CA ALA A 93 19.78 -5.36 -9.79
C ALA A 93 18.56 -5.01 -10.68
N ALA A 94 17.53 -5.86 -10.64
CA ALA A 94 16.28 -5.61 -11.37
C ALA A 94 15.54 -4.37 -10.85
N LEU A 95 15.47 -4.17 -9.53
CA LEU A 95 14.90 -2.96 -8.92
C LEU A 95 15.60 -1.71 -9.42
N LYS A 96 16.94 -1.73 -9.44
CA LYS A 96 17.69 -0.58 -9.93
C LYS A 96 17.34 -0.24 -11.37
N GLU A 97 17.33 -1.21 -12.27
CA GLU A 97 17.01 -1.00 -13.68
C GLU A 97 15.57 -0.49 -13.86
N ILE A 98 14.60 -1.09 -13.14
CA ILE A 98 13.19 -0.65 -13.17
C ILE A 98 13.06 0.79 -12.70
N THR A 99 13.71 1.16 -11.60
CA THR A 99 13.64 2.54 -11.05
C THR A 99 14.37 3.56 -11.91
N ASP A 100 15.47 3.18 -12.55
CA ASP A 100 16.16 4.03 -13.52
C ASP A 100 15.21 4.35 -14.70
N VAL A 101 14.59 3.32 -15.30
CA VAL A 101 13.63 3.50 -16.41
C VAL A 101 12.41 4.32 -15.98
N ALA A 102 11.88 4.07 -14.79
CA ALA A 102 10.73 4.81 -14.26
C ALA A 102 11.05 6.31 -14.07
N GLY A 103 12.22 6.60 -13.50
CA GLY A 103 12.72 7.99 -13.32
C GLY A 103 12.94 8.71 -14.65
N GLU A 104 13.54 8.05 -15.65
CA GLU A 104 13.71 8.59 -17.00
C GLU A 104 12.37 8.92 -17.66
N MET A 105 11.36 8.05 -17.47
CA MET A 105 10.02 8.23 -18.02
C MET A 105 9.09 9.08 -17.15
N LYS A 106 9.56 9.52 -15.98
CA LYS A 106 8.79 10.32 -15.00
C LYS A 106 7.49 9.63 -14.55
N VAL A 107 7.53 8.33 -14.36
CA VAL A 107 6.44 7.51 -13.83
C VAL A 107 6.84 7.01 -12.45
N GLY A 108 6.09 7.36 -11.41
CA GLY A 108 6.26 6.77 -10.09
C GLY A 108 5.86 5.29 -10.07
N LEU A 109 6.29 4.56 -9.06
CA LEU A 109 6.00 3.13 -8.93
C LEU A 109 5.39 2.82 -7.57
N MET A 110 4.35 1.98 -7.57
CA MET A 110 3.86 1.21 -6.44
C MET A 110 4.09 -0.26 -6.78
N LEU A 111 5.30 -0.74 -6.46
CA LEU A 111 5.85 -2.00 -6.96
C LEU A 111 5.72 -3.12 -5.93
N GLY A 112 4.86 -4.11 -6.21
CA GLY A 112 4.73 -5.31 -5.38
C GLY A 112 5.94 -6.22 -5.51
N THR A 113 6.51 -6.65 -4.38
CA THR A 113 7.65 -7.60 -4.34
C THR A 113 7.78 -8.23 -2.96
N CYS A 114 8.32 -9.44 -2.88
CA CYS A 114 8.93 -9.89 -1.62
C CYS A 114 10.33 -9.30 -1.53
N TYR A 115 10.76 -8.95 -0.32
CA TYR A 115 12.06 -8.29 -0.11
C TYR A 115 12.67 -8.73 1.22
N LYS A 116 14.00 -8.97 1.22
CA LYS A 116 14.74 -9.35 2.42
C LYS A 116 15.47 -8.15 2.99
N GLU A 117 15.33 -7.97 4.29
CA GLU A 117 15.97 -6.91 5.05
C GLU A 117 16.74 -7.48 6.24
N VAL A 118 17.90 -6.89 6.54
CA VAL A 118 18.68 -7.24 7.73
C VAL A 118 18.34 -6.24 8.83
N ILE A 119 17.73 -6.73 9.91
CA ILE A 119 17.35 -5.93 11.07
C ILE A 119 18.03 -6.52 12.29
N ARG A 120 18.92 -5.77 12.94
CA ARG A 120 19.69 -6.23 14.12
C ARG A 120 20.37 -7.60 13.90
N GLU A 121 21.08 -7.73 12.77
CA GLU A 121 21.82 -8.92 12.35
C GLU A 121 20.97 -10.15 11.94
N ASN A 122 19.64 -10.05 11.97
CA ASN A 122 18.75 -11.10 11.49
C ASN A 122 18.17 -10.73 10.12
N GLU A 123 18.12 -11.69 9.21
CA GLU A 123 17.43 -11.54 7.92
C GLU A 123 15.93 -11.83 8.09
N PHE A 124 15.11 -10.91 7.61
CA PHE A 124 13.65 -11.04 7.54
C PHE A 124 13.20 -10.90 6.10
N CYS A 125 12.25 -11.70 5.69
CA CYS A 125 11.57 -11.53 4.41
C CYS A 125 10.23 -10.83 4.64
N PHE A 126 9.92 -9.84 3.81
CA PHE A 126 8.66 -9.12 3.85
C PHE A 126 7.94 -9.25 2.51
N ASN A 127 6.62 -9.32 2.54
CA ASN A 127 5.77 -9.11 1.38
C ASN A 127 5.44 -7.62 1.32
N GLN A 128 6.00 -6.91 0.33
CA GLN A 128 6.02 -5.44 0.30
C GLN A 128 5.42 -4.86 -0.99
N VAL A 129 4.94 -3.63 -0.86
CA VAL A 129 4.84 -2.67 -1.98
C VAL A 129 5.86 -1.57 -1.73
N ARG A 130 6.80 -1.41 -2.65
CA ARG A 130 7.85 -0.39 -2.61
C ARG A 130 7.43 0.80 -3.46
N LEU A 131 7.47 1.99 -2.85
CA LEU A 131 7.03 3.23 -3.47
C LEU A 131 8.22 4.06 -3.95
N TYR A 132 8.19 4.46 -5.22
CA TYR A 132 9.16 5.35 -5.83
C TYR A 132 8.44 6.52 -6.48
N ALA A 133 8.93 7.75 -6.29
CA ALA A 133 8.39 8.94 -6.93
C ALA A 133 8.73 8.98 -8.43
N PRO A 134 8.04 9.84 -9.21
CA PRO A 134 8.29 9.99 -10.65
C PRO A 134 9.72 10.41 -11.03
N ASP A 135 10.50 10.93 -10.11
CA ASP A 135 11.92 11.25 -10.30
C ASP A 135 12.86 10.08 -9.91
N GLY A 136 12.29 8.92 -9.53
CA GLY A 136 13.01 7.71 -9.20
C GLY A 136 13.45 7.59 -7.73
N HIS A 137 13.26 8.62 -6.88
CA HIS A 137 13.64 8.48 -5.47
C HIS A 137 12.71 7.54 -4.70
N PHE A 138 13.28 6.77 -3.77
CA PHE A 138 12.55 5.86 -2.91
C PHE A 138 11.79 6.62 -1.82
N MET A 139 10.47 6.47 -1.79
CA MET A 139 9.58 7.14 -0.82
C MET A 139 9.30 6.29 0.42
N GLY A 140 9.58 4.99 0.36
CA GLY A 140 9.32 4.04 1.43
C GLY A 140 8.65 2.76 0.93
N GLU A 141 8.29 1.90 1.86
CA GLU A 141 7.60 0.63 1.60
C GLU A 141 6.42 0.44 2.55
N TYR A 142 5.46 -0.33 2.10
CA TYR A 142 4.43 -0.93 2.94
C TYR A 142 4.61 -2.44 2.94
N SER A 143 4.69 -3.05 4.11
CA SER A 143 4.76 -4.50 4.29
C SER A 143 3.43 -5.04 4.80
N LYS A 144 3.01 -6.18 4.27
CA LYS A 144 1.74 -6.85 4.62
C LYS A 144 1.64 -7.09 6.12
N ILE A 145 0.50 -6.76 6.70
CA ILE A 145 0.21 -6.93 8.12
C ILE A 145 -0.58 -8.23 8.36
N LEU A 146 -1.71 -8.40 7.66
CA LEU A 146 -2.61 -9.52 7.85
C LEU A 146 -2.22 -10.69 6.94
N ARG A 147 -1.13 -11.35 7.30
CA ARG A 147 -0.57 -12.49 6.56
C ARG A 147 -1.53 -13.67 6.58
N CYS A 148 -1.68 -14.33 5.43
CA CYS A 148 -2.49 -15.53 5.32
C CYS A 148 -1.84 -16.71 6.05
N SER A 149 -2.65 -17.50 6.74
CA SER A 149 -2.21 -18.80 7.26
C SER A 149 -3.14 -19.90 6.78
N ASN A 150 -2.64 -21.12 6.73
CA ASN A 150 -3.51 -22.27 6.61
C ASN A 150 -4.06 -22.58 8.03
N LEU A 151 -5.34 -22.33 8.25
CA LEU A 151 -5.98 -22.57 9.54
C LEU A 151 -5.98 -24.06 9.93
N ASP A 152 -5.96 -24.96 8.92
CA ASP A 152 -5.92 -26.42 9.14
C ASP A 152 -4.51 -26.91 9.46
N VAL A 153 -3.47 -26.13 9.13
CA VAL A 153 -2.05 -26.45 9.36
C VAL A 153 -1.37 -25.23 10.00
N PRO A 154 -1.49 -25.04 11.31
CA PRO A 154 -0.85 -23.93 12.01
C PRO A 154 0.67 -23.91 11.82
N GLY A 155 1.24 -22.71 11.69
CA GLY A 155 2.68 -22.52 11.49
C GLY A 155 3.17 -22.74 10.06
N THR A 156 2.28 -22.57 9.07
CA THR A 156 2.61 -22.61 7.65
C THR A 156 2.17 -21.33 6.95
N GLY A 157 2.57 -21.17 5.68
CA GLY A 157 2.19 -20.04 4.84
C GLY A 157 2.84 -18.73 5.24
N GLU A 158 2.22 -17.64 4.87
CA GLU A 158 2.81 -16.29 5.02
C GLU A 158 3.19 -15.92 6.46
N MET A 159 2.51 -16.46 7.46
CA MET A 159 2.82 -16.16 8.88
C MET A 159 4.19 -16.69 9.32
N VAL A 160 4.73 -17.66 8.60
CA VAL A 160 6.07 -18.22 8.86
C VAL A 160 7.11 -17.64 7.90
N GLU A 161 6.69 -17.38 6.66
CA GLU A 161 7.60 -16.98 5.59
C GLU A 161 7.91 -15.49 5.59
N TYR A 162 6.98 -14.66 6.07
CA TYR A 162 7.11 -13.20 6.03
C TYR A 162 6.99 -12.56 7.41
N ALA A 163 7.79 -11.54 7.64
CA ALA A 163 7.65 -10.66 8.81
C ALA A 163 6.43 -9.75 8.66
N GLU A 164 5.90 -9.31 9.79
CA GLU A 164 4.75 -8.40 9.87
C GLU A 164 5.18 -6.95 9.64
N GLY A 165 4.38 -6.22 8.86
CA GLY A 165 4.58 -4.80 8.61
C GLY A 165 3.86 -3.88 9.59
N GLU A 166 3.95 -2.58 9.30
CA GLU A 166 3.24 -1.53 10.02
C GLU A 166 2.38 -0.71 9.07
N LEU A 167 1.22 -0.22 9.57
CA LEU A 167 0.33 0.60 8.78
C LEU A 167 0.92 1.99 8.55
N LYS A 168 0.96 2.44 7.29
CA LYS A 168 1.57 3.70 6.87
C LYS A 168 0.64 4.50 5.97
N ILE A 169 0.78 5.83 6.01
CA ILE A 169 0.26 6.76 5.00
C ILE A 169 1.44 7.26 4.18
N PHE A 170 1.21 7.32 2.88
CA PHE A 170 2.12 7.97 1.93
C PHE A 170 1.54 9.31 1.48
N GLU A 171 2.43 10.21 1.10
CA GLU A 171 2.04 11.53 0.61
C GLU A 171 2.86 11.87 -0.63
N TRP A 172 2.17 12.33 -1.67
CA TRP A 172 2.79 12.81 -2.89
C TRP A 172 1.97 13.96 -3.49
N GLU A 173 2.59 15.12 -3.71
CA GLU A 173 1.96 16.34 -4.26
C GLU A 173 0.61 16.68 -3.58
N GLY A 174 0.53 16.52 -2.27
CA GLY A 174 -0.67 16.79 -1.47
C GLY A 174 -1.74 15.72 -1.49
N TYR A 175 -1.55 14.61 -2.22
CA TYR A 175 -2.38 13.42 -2.11
C TYR A 175 -1.87 12.53 -0.98
N ARG A 176 -2.78 12.14 -0.10
CA ARG A 176 -2.51 11.19 0.99
C ARG A 176 -3.20 9.88 0.71
N PHE A 177 -2.48 8.78 0.73
CA PHE A 177 -3.05 7.48 0.38
C PHE A 177 -2.46 6.35 1.22
N GLY A 178 -3.24 5.28 1.35
CA GLY A 178 -2.82 4.03 1.95
C GLY A 178 -2.55 2.97 0.90
N ILE A 179 -1.67 2.01 1.24
CA ILE A 179 -1.44 0.81 0.45
C ILE A 179 -1.84 -0.38 1.33
N LEU A 180 -2.53 -1.35 0.76
CA LEU A 180 -2.87 -2.63 1.36
C LEU A 180 -2.49 -3.78 0.43
N ILE A 181 -2.15 -4.93 1.00
CA ILE A 181 -1.75 -6.12 0.25
C ILE A 181 -2.72 -7.25 0.55
N CYS A 182 -3.48 -7.69 -0.46
CA CYS A 182 -4.30 -8.89 -0.46
C CYS A 182 -5.18 -8.99 0.81
N ASN A 183 -4.86 -9.90 1.73
CA ASN A 183 -5.61 -10.17 2.95
C ASN A 183 -5.74 -8.96 3.91
N ASP A 184 -4.91 -7.95 3.79
CA ASP A 184 -5.01 -6.72 4.61
C ASP A 184 -6.38 -6.03 4.47
N LEU A 185 -7.01 -6.14 3.31
CA LEU A 185 -8.33 -5.59 3.07
C LEU A 185 -9.45 -6.59 3.40
N TRP A 186 -9.18 -7.89 3.24
CA TRP A 186 -10.20 -8.93 3.28
C TRP A 186 -10.30 -9.68 4.60
N ALA A 187 -9.26 -9.62 5.45
CA ALA A 187 -9.22 -10.42 6.67
C ALA A 187 -10.45 -10.19 7.55
N THR A 188 -11.06 -11.30 7.93
CA THR A 188 -12.19 -11.35 8.85
C THR A 188 -11.96 -12.43 9.90
N PRO A 189 -12.62 -12.37 11.07
CA PRO A 189 -12.57 -13.47 12.03
C PRO A 189 -12.92 -14.80 11.37
N GLY A 190 -12.11 -15.81 11.59
CA GLY A 190 -12.25 -17.15 10.99
C GLY A 190 -11.59 -17.29 9.60
N TYR A 191 -11.15 -16.21 8.97
CA TYR A 191 -10.41 -16.25 7.70
C TYR A 191 -8.89 -16.07 7.87
N THR A 192 -8.50 -15.56 9.01
CA THR A 192 -7.09 -15.43 9.44
C THR A 192 -7.01 -15.71 10.93
N THR A 193 -5.86 -16.18 11.40
CA THR A 193 -5.57 -16.33 12.84
C THR A 193 -5.28 -14.98 13.51
N MET A 194 -5.04 -13.94 12.72
CA MET A 194 -4.77 -12.61 13.23
C MET A 194 -6.07 -11.86 13.53
N PRO A 195 -6.11 -11.02 14.58
CA PRO A 195 -7.23 -10.11 14.79
C PRO A 195 -7.41 -9.22 13.56
N ASN A 196 -8.66 -9.00 13.13
CA ASN A 196 -8.93 -8.02 12.08
C ASN A 196 -8.84 -6.60 12.67
N PRO A 197 -7.78 -5.83 12.42
CA PRO A 197 -7.62 -4.49 12.97
C PRO A 197 -8.36 -3.42 12.18
N TYR A 198 -9.20 -3.78 11.22
CA TYR A 198 -9.94 -2.84 10.35
C TYR A 198 -9.00 -1.84 9.66
N LEU A 199 -7.99 -2.33 8.94
CA LEU A 199 -6.95 -1.50 8.32
C LEU A 199 -7.49 -0.39 7.40
N PRO A 200 -8.50 -0.62 6.53
CA PRO A 200 -9.08 0.46 5.72
C PRO A 200 -9.64 1.60 6.57
N TRP A 201 -10.32 1.30 7.68
CA TRP A 201 -10.82 2.30 8.62
C TRP A 201 -9.69 3.10 9.26
N LYS A 202 -8.63 2.43 9.69
CA LYS A 202 -7.46 3.10 10.27
C LYS A 202 -6.78 4.02 9.26
N LEU A 203 -6.64 3.61 7.99
CA LEU A 203 -6.12 4.46 6.93
C LEU A 203 -6.97 5.72 6.74
N LYS A 204 -8.30 5.58 6.76
CA LYS A 204 -9.22 6.74 6.73
C LYS A 204 -8.97 7.69 7.90
N GLN A 205 -8.84 7.17 9.12
CA GLN A 205 -8.54 7.99 10.31
C GLN A 205 -7.18 8.68 10.23
N MET A 206 -6.20 8.05 9.57
CA MET A 206 -4.89 8.63 9.28
C MET A 206 -4.92 9.66 8.14
N GLY A 207 -6.09 9.88 7.51
CA GLY A 207 -6.32 10.89 6.48
C GLY A 207 -6.07 10.43 5.05
N ALA A 208 -6.15 9.11 4.76
CA ALA A 208 -6.11 8.62 3.39
C ALA A 208 -7.28 9.18 2.57
N GLN A 209 -7.00 9.62 1.34
CA GLN A 209 -7.96 10.08 0.35
C GLN A 209 -8.34 8.95 -0.62
N PHE A 210 -7.49 7.95 -0.80
CA PHE A 210 -7.75 6.72 -1.51
C PHE A 210 -6.86 5.58 -0.97
N ILE A 211 -7.19 4.35 -1.34
CA ILE A 211 -6.41 3.15 -1.03
C ILE A 211 -6.00 2.47 -2.34
N VAL A 212 -4.75 2.01 -2.40
CA VAL A 212 -4.25 1.11 -3.45
C VAL A 212 -4.15 -0.29 -2.85
N HIS A 213 -4.79 -1.26 -3.50
CA HIS A 213 -4.86 -2.65 -3.05
C HIS A 213 -4.16 -3.56 -4.06
N CYS A 214 -2.97 -4.04 -3.70
CA CYS A 214 -2.14 -4.91 -4.52
C CYS A 214 -2.42 -6.38 -4.17
N ILE A 215 -2.74 -7.22 -5.18
CA ILE A 215 -3.35 -8.53 -4.97
C ILE A 215 -2.62 -9.61 -5.79
N ASN A 216 -2.58 -10.83 -5.25
CA ASN A 216 -2.25 -12.05 -5.99
C ASN A 216 -3.10 -13.21 -5.43
N SER A 217 -4.39 -13.24 -5.76
CA SER A 217 -5.40 -14.05 -5.05
C SER A 217 -5.67 -15.43 -5.68
N GLY A 218 -5.14 -15.69 -6.90
CA GLY A 218 -5.38 -16.94 -7.60
C GLY A 218 -6.76 -17.06 -8.25
N THR A 219 -7.20 -18.30 -8.52
CA THR A 219 -8.37 -18.60 -9.39
C THR A 219 -9.53 -19.30 -8.67
N ALA A 220 -9.44 -19.55 -7.37
CA ALA A 220 -10.46 -20.28 -6.61
C ALA A 220 -11.76 -19.48 -6.48
N GLN A 221 -12.69 -19.67 -7.43
CA GLN A 221 -13.94 -18.88 -7.57
C GLN A 221 -14.86 -18.86 -6.37
N LYS A 222 -14.75 -19.83 -5.45
CA LYS A 222 -15.52 -19.83 -4.19
C LYS A 222 -15.23 -18.61 -3.30
N TYR A 223 -14.08 -17.96 -3.47
CA TYR A 223 -13.70 -16.76 -2.71
C TYR A 223 -14.12 -15.45 -3.38
N ARG A 224 -14.52 -15.47 -4.65
CA ARG A 224 -14.86 -14.26 -5.40
C ARG A 224 -15.92 -13.39 -4.74
N PRO A 225 -17.09 -13.94 -4.30
CA PRO A 225 -18.08 -13.12 -3.63
C PRO A 225 -17.56 -12.44 -2.36
N PHE A 226 -16.68 -13.12 -1.63
CA PHE A 226 -16.06 -12.58 -0.44
C PHE A 226 -15.10 -11.42 -0.76
N HIS A 227 -14.23 -11.58 -1.74
CA HIS A 227 -13.26 -10.56 -2.15
C HIS A 227 -13.96 -9.29 -2.67
N GLU A 228 -14.90 -9.45 -3.59
CA GLU A 228 -15.63 -8.32 -4.19
C GLU A 228 -16.47 -7.59 -3.15
N SER A 229 -17.24 -8.30 -2.35
CA SER A 229 -18.11 -7.69 -1.31
C SER A 229 -17.30 -6.97 -0.24
N SER A 230 -16.14 -7.49 0.16
CA SER A 230 -15.29 -6.84 1.17
C SER A 230 -14.75 -5.51 0.67
N ALA A 231 -14.28 -5.42 -0.57
CA ALA A 231 -13.74 -4.20 -1.15
C ALA A 231 -14.84 -3.14 -1.33
N GLU A 232 -16.01 -3.53 -1.84
CA GLU A 232 -17.19 -2.66 -2.01
C GLU A 232 -17.70 -2.14 -0.66
N LEU A 233 -17.80 -3.03 0.35
CA LEU A 233 -18.22 -2.66 1.70
C LEU A 233 -17.24 -1.65 2.33
N TRP A 234 -15.94 -1.84 2.18
CA TRP A 234 -14.96 -0.91 2.74
C TRP A 234 -15.01 0.44 2.05
N ALA A 235 -15.00 0.49 0.71
CA ALA A 235 -15.08 1.75 -0.04
C ALA A 235 -16.34 2.56 0.37
N PHE A 236 -17.49 1.88 0.48
CA PHE A 236 -18.73 2.49 0.96
C PHE A 236 -18.63 2.99 2.40
N SER A 237 -18.11 2.15 3.32
CA SER A 237 -18.13 2.45 4.76
C SER A 237 -17.18 3.58 5.14
N ILE A 238 -16.06 3.71 4.45
CA ILE A 238 -15.03 4.73 4.73
C ILE A 238 -15.12 5.96 3.81
N HIS A 239 -15.96 5.91 2.78
CA HIS A 239 -16.17 6.97 1.78
C HIS A 239 -14.89 7.43 1.10
N ILE A 240 -14.03 6.49 0.71
CA ILE A 240 -12.85 6.75 -0.13
C ILE A 240 -12.72 5.67 -1.21
N PRO A 241 -12.21 6.01 -2.41
CA PRO A 241 -12.06 5.04 -3.48
C PRO A 241 -10.93 4.03 -3.20
N ILE A 242 -11.09 2.82 -3.74
CA ILE A 242 -10.11 1.74 -3.68
C ILE A 242 -9.74 1.33 -5.10
N LEU A 243 -8.47 1.42 -5.45
CA LEU A 243 -7.91 0.87 -6.69
C LEU A 243 -7.39 -0.54 -6.41
N GLU A 244 -7.93 -1.54 -7.08
CA GLU A 244 -7.48 -2.93 -6.98
C GLU A 244 -6.66 -3.32 -8.21
N VAL A 245 -5.48 -3.93 -7.98
CA VAL A 245 -4.59 -4.45 -9.03
C VAL A 245 -4.18 -5.87 -8.65
N ASN A 246 -4.74 -6.86 -9.37
CA ASN A 246 -4.51 -8.28 -9.13
C ASN A 246 -3.56 -8.88 -10.17
N ALA A 247 -2.85 -9.95 -9.81
CA ALA A 247 -2.07 -10.74 -10.71
C ALA A 247 -2.96 -11.52 -11.70
N ALA A 248 -2.58 -11.58 -12.96
CA ALA A 248 -3.15 -12.51 -13.92
C ALA A 248 -2.70 -13.95 -13.60
N GLN A 249 -3.49 -14.93 -14.03
CA GLN A 249 -3.20 -16.37 -13.89
C GLN A 249 -3.32 -17.04 -15.28
N GLY A 250 -2.46 -16.63 -16.21
CA GLY A 250 -2.62 -17.00 -17.60
C GLY A 250 -3.97 -16.53 -18.15
N MET A 251 -4.70 -17.41 -18.78
CA MET A 251 -6.06 -17.15 -19.29
C MET A 251 -7.16 -17.60 -18.32
N GLU A 252 -6.80 -18.06 -17.13
CA GLU A 252 -7.79 -18.45 -16.12
C GLU A 252 -8.45 -17.22 -15.49
N VAL A 253 -9.70 -17.38 -15.06
CA VAL A 253 -10.48 -16.34 -14.40
C VAL A 253 -9.99 -16.17 -12.97
N ILE A 254 -9.46 -15.00 -12.65
CA ILE A 254 -9.02 -14.64 -11.29
C ILE A 254 -10.20 -14.42 -10.36
N ASN A 255 -10.01 -14.62 -9.06
CA ASN A 255 -11.09 -14.59 -8.09
C ASN A 255 -11.24 -13.23 -7.35
N ALA A 256 -10.48 -12.22 -7.76
CA ALA A 256 -10.63 -10.83 -7.34
C ALA A 256 -10.37 -9.94 -8.56
N GLN A 257 -11.36 -9.17 -8.98
CA GLN A 257 -11.28 -8.39 -10.22
C GLN A 257 -10.51 -7.09 -9.99
N SER A 258 -9.52 -6.82 -10.85
CA SER A 258 -8.86 -5.50 -10.89
C SER A 258 -9.84 -4.41 -11.31
N GLY A 259 -9.60 -3.18 -10.87
CA GLY A 259 -10.44 -2.04 -11.24
C GLY A 259 -10.52 -0.97 -10.15
N LEU A 260 -11.46 -0.05 -10.31
CA LEU A 260 -11.70 1.05 -9.39
C LEU A 260 -13.07 0.92 -8.72
N ILE A 261 -13.10 0.99 -7.41
CA ILE A 261 -14.31 1.09 -6.60
C ILE A 261 -14.37 2.52 -6.06
N ASN A 262 -15.48 3.21 -6.35
CA ASN A 262 -15.70 4.57 -5.90
C ASN A 262 -16.04 4.63 -4.40
N TYR A 263 -16.01 5.84 -3.84
CA TYR A 263 -16.34 6.12 -2.43
C TYR A 263 -17.76 5.71 -2.00
N ASN A 264 -18.67 5.46 -2.97
CA ASN A 264 -20.04 4.97 -2.72
C ASN A 264 -20.15 3.42 -2.82
N GLY A 265 -19.04 2.70 -2.95
CA GLY A 265 -18.99 1.24 -3.06
C GLY A 265 -19.26 0.69 -4.47
N GLU A 266 -19.53 1.55 -5.47
CA GLU A 266 -19.75 1.12 -6.84
C GLU A 266 -18.45 0.89 -7.60
N ARG A 267 -18.34 -0.23 -8.32
CA ARG A 267 -17.22 -0.47 -9.23
C ARG A 267 -17.39 0.35 -10.51
N SER A 268 -16.70 1.48 -10.58
CA SER A 268 -16.70 2.37 -11.76
C SER A 268 -15.85 1.84 -12.91
N LEU A 269 -14.87 0.98 -12.61
CA LEU A 269 -14.10 0.25 -13.60
C LEU A 269 -14.02 -1.22 -13.21
N ARG A 270 -14.35 -2.09 -14.16
CA ARG A 270 -14.12 -3.55 -14.10
C ARG A 270 -13.17 -3.93 -15.22
N VAL A 271 -11.97 -4.36 -14.84
CA VAL A 271 -10.97 -4.87 -15.78
C VAL A 271 -11.32 -6.32 -16.12
N PRO A 272 -11.09 -6.82 -17.36
CA PRO A 272 -11.26 -8.23 -17.67
C PRO A 272 -10.54 -9.12 -16.64
N ASP A 273 -11.24 -10.14 -16.15
CA ASP A 273 -10.78 -11.00 -15.07
C ASP A 273 -9.96 -12.21 -15.55
N SER A 274 -9.47 -12.16 -16.78
CA SER A 274 -8.58 -13.16 -17.38
C SER A 274 -7.52 -12.51 -18.25
N GLY A 275 -6.38 -13.13 -18.36
CA GLY A 275 -5.25 -12.62 -19.13
C GLY A 275 -4.58 -11.39 -18.52
N GLU A 276 -3.52 -10.96 -19.18
CA GLU A 276 -2.81 -9.73 -18.81
C GLU A 276 -3.57 -8.50 -19.28
N GLN A 277 -3.67 -7.49 -18.43
CA GLN A 277 -4.38 -6.26 -18.70
C GLN A 277 -3.56 -5.06 -18.27
N PHE A 278 -3.66 -3.97 -19.01
CA PHE A 278 -3.18 -2.65 -18.61
C PHE A 278 -4.37 -1.68 -18.64
N PHE A 279 -4.51 -0.89 -17.60
CA PHE A 279 -5.63 0.06 -17.48
C PHE A 279 -5.19 1.31 -16.73
N THR A 280 -5.93 2.39 -16.92
CA THR A 280 -5.65 3.68 -16.29
C THR A 280 -6.91 4.22 -15.63
N VAL A 281 -6.76 4.78 -14.43
CA VAL A 281 -7.85 5.38 -13.66
C VAL A 281 -7.46 6.77 -13.19
N ARG A 282 -8.45 7.64 -13.11
CA ARG A 282 -8.34 8.97 -12.53
C ARG A 282 -9.05 9.00 -11.19
N ILE A 283 -8.32 9.35 -10.14
CA ILE A 283 -8.90 9.60 -8.82
C ILE A 283 -8.96 11.10 -8.60
N ASN A 284 -10.20 11.62 -8.48
CA ASN A 284 -10.44 13.04 -8.25
C ASN A 284 -10.31 13.37 -6.76
N ASP A 285 -9.88 14.59 -6.48
CA ASP A 285 -9.89 15.11 -5.12
C ASP A 285 -11.32 15.46 -4.69
N ASN A 286 -11.91 14.65 -3.83
CA ASN A 286 -13.29 14.85 -3.34
C ASN A 286 -13.38 15.92 -2.23
N HIS A 287 -12.34 16.69 -1.96
CA HIS A 287 -12.37 17.76 -0.96
C HIS A 287 -12.88 19.11 -1.49
N SER A 288 -13.48 19.13 -2.69
CA SER A 288 -14.02 20.36 -3.32
C SER A 288 -15.54 20.49 -3.19
N ASN A 289 -16.18 19.89 -2.16
CA ASN A 289 -17.57 20.17 -1.82
C ASN A 289 -17.74 20.48 -0.34
#